data_cd006abd7cd2a704122c684355a61a7c
#
_entry.id   cd006abd7cd2a704122c684355a61a7c
#
_cell.length_a   1.000
_cell.length_b   1.000
_cell.length_c   1.000
_cell.angle_alpha   90.00
_cell.angle_beta   90.00
_cell.angle_gamma   90.00
#
_symmetry.space_group_name_H-M   'P 1'
#
loop_
_entity.id
_entity.type
_entity.pdbx_description
1 polymer ?
#
loop_
_entity_poly.entity_id
_entity_poly.type
_entity_poly.pdbx_seq_one_letter_code
_entity_poly.pdbx_strand_id
1 'polypeptide(L)'
;MTKDIVIGQRLHDVMEIWKQGMREGLHGILLQGKAINMLKKDKLWIKDCAGIPSFKYYVEHELHISVAQAHRLDEIYRETKDIYERLDIQGVELNISTITLLLPYLHGKTEDEKIELLMDNSNIPLQDVKNNILEMQGKGDMATDICEHEEKELFWRCPKCGKFFKAGVYMDS
;
A
#
# COMPACT_ATOMS: atom_id res chain seq x y z
N MET A 1 -40.10 3.85 -3.53
CA MET A 1 -39.56 4.53 -2.34
C MET A 1 -38.67 3.67 -1.45
N THR A 2 -38.75 2.33 -1.44
CA THR A 2 -37.98 1.47 -0.50
C THR A 2 -36.52 1.19 -0.92
N LYS A 3 -36.17 1.25 -2.21
CA LYS A 3 -34.82 0.95 -2.67
C LYS A 3 -33.80 2.08 -2.37
N ASP A 4 -34.23 3.32 -2.49
CA ASP A 4 -33.34 4.47 -2.27
C ASP A 4 -33.00 4.68 -0.80
N ILE A 5 -33.95 4.38 0.11
CA ILE A 5 -33.73 4.45 1.57
C ILE A 5 -32.69 3.41 2.01
N VAL A 6 -32.75 2.17 1.49
CA VAL A 6 -31.80 1.11 1.81
C VAL A 6 -30.39 1.41 1.33
N ILE A 7 -30.26 2.10 0.18
CA ILE A 7 -28.97 2.47 -0.41
C ILE A 7 -28.33 3.60 0.41
N GLY A 8 -29.08 4.65 0.76
CA GLY A 8 -28.57 5.75 1.58
C GLY A 8 -28.10 5.30 2.96
N GLN A 9 -28.83 4.37 3.59
CA GLN A 9 -28.40 3.75 4.83
C GLN A 9 -27.10 2.97 4.66
N ARG A 10 -26.94 2.26 3.55
CA ARG A 10 -25.73 1.48 3.25
C ARG A 10 -24.50 2.34 3.05
N LEU A 11 -24.61 3.50 2.39
CA LEU A 11 -23.50 4.45 2.27
C LEU A 11 -23.14 5.03 3.64
N HIS A 12 -24.13 5.39 4.44
CA HIS A 12 -23.92 5.86 5.80
C HIS A 12 -23.11 4.83 6.63
N ASP A 13 -23.49 3.56 6.57
CA ASP A 13 -22.81 2.47 7.29
C ASP A 13 -21.36 2.33 6.85
N VAL A 14 -21.09 2.44 5.54
CA VAL A 14 -19.72 2.41 4.99
C VAL A 14 -18.89 3.60 5.46
N MET A 15 -19.49 4.79 5.53
CA MET A 15 -18.79 5.98 6.04
C MET A 15 -18.49 5.89 7.53
N GLU A 16 -19.34 5.26 8.33
CA GLU A 16 -19.06 4.99 9.75
C GLU A 16 -17.89 3.99 9.91
N ILE A 17 -17.86 2.93 9.13
CA ILE A 17 -16.71 1.99 9.07
C ILE A 17 -15.42 2.74 8.72
N TRP A 18 -15.47 3.63 7.72
CA TRP A 18 -14.33 4.46 7.33
C TRP A 18 -13.83 5.34 8.48
N LYS A 19 -14.73 6.07 9.13
CA LYS A 19 -14.40 6.95 10.26
C LYS A 19 -13.84 6.17 11.46
N GLN A 20 -14.40 5.00 11.75
CA GLN A 20 -13.87 4.10 12.76
C GLN A 20 -12.45 3.68 12.42
N GLY A 21 -12.20 3.29 11.18
CA GLY A 21 -10.88 2.90 10.70
C GLY A 21 -9.82 4.01 10.82
N MET A 22 -10.21 5.28 10.80
CA MET A 22 -9.25 6.38 11.01
C MET A 22 -8.75 6.51 12.46
N ARG A 23 -9.35 5.79 13.40
CA ARG A 23 -9.03 5.88 14.84
C ARG A 23 -8.26 4.68 15.38
N GLU A 24 -8.18 3.60 14.62
CA GLU A 24 -7.75 2.30 15.12
C GLU A 24 -6.58 1.70 14.31
N GLY A 25 -5.36 2.04 14.56
CA GLY A 25 -4.10 1.41 14.07
C GLY A 25 -4.19 0.42 12.90
N LEU A 26 -3.70 -0.80 13.06
CA LEU A 26 -3.78 -1.84 12.01
C LEU A 26 -5.22 -2.26 11.71
N HIS A 27 -6.04 -2.44 12.75
CA HIS A 27 -7.47 -2.73 12.59
C HIS A 27 -8.15 -1.63 11.77
N GLY A 28 -7.75 -0.38 11.99
CA GLY A 28 -8.22 0.76 11.22
C GLY A 28 -7.92 0.69 9.73
N ILE A 29 -6.74 0.22 9.36
CA ILE A 29 -6.35 0.03 7.95
C ILE A 29 -7.29 -0.97 7.27
N LEU A 30 -7.62 -2.06 7.94
CA LEU A 30 -8.55 -3.07 7.44
C LEU A 30 -9.97 -2.55 7.31
N LEU A 31 -10.45 -1.79 8.30
CA LEU A 31 -11.77 -1.14 8.23
C LEU A 31 -11.85 -0.15 7.07
N GLN A 32 -10.81 0.67 6.87
CA GLN A 32 -10.73 1.57 5.73
C GLN A 32 -10.72 0.82 4.40
N GLY A 33 -9.92 -0.24 4.29
CA GLY A 33 -9.88 -1.10 3.12
C GLY A 33 -11.22 -1.76 2.83
N LYS A 34 -11.92 -2.24 3.87
CA LYS A 34 -13.28 -2.79 3.78
C LYS A 34 -14.27 -1.75 3.25
N ALA A 35 -14.23 -0.53 3.78
CA ALA A 35 -15.09 0.56 3.32
C ALA A 35 -14.87 0.87 1.83
N ILE A 36 -13.62 0.99 1.40
CA ILE A 36 -13.25 1.20 -0.01
C ILE A 36 -13.74 0.04 -0.90
N ASN A 37 -13.56 -1.20 -0.44
CA ASN A 37 -14.02 -2.39 -1.18
C ASN A 37 -15.54 -2.37 -1.38
N MET A 38 -16.29 -2.08 -0.32
CA MET A 38 -17.76 -1.95 -0.37
C MET A 38 -18.20 -0.81 -1.30
N LEU A 39 -17.56 0.36 -1.20
CA LEU A 39 -17.82 1.48 -2.11
C LEU A 39 -17.64 1.06 -3.57
N LYS A 40 -16.53 0.42 -3.91
CA LYS A 40 -16.22 -0.03 -5.28
C LYS A 40 -17.18 -1.10 -5.77
N LYS A 41 -17.39 -2.16 -4.98
CA LYS A 41 -18.23 -3.33 -5.35
C LYS A 41 -19.66 -2.91 -5.64
N ASP A 42 -20.23 -2.07 -4.80
CA ASP A 42 -21.65 -1.70 -4.87
C ASP A 42 -21.87 -0.40 -5.65
N LYS A 43 -20.79 0.26 -6.08
CA LYS A 43 -20.80 1.56 -6.78
C LYS A 43 -21.64 2.61 -6.02
N LEU A 44 -21.48 2.65 -4.70
CA LEU A 44 -22.33 3.48 -3.83
C LEU A 44 -22.20 4.97 -4.13
N TRP A 45 -21.02 5.44 -4.56
CA TRP A 45 -20.82 6.85 -4.94
C TRP A 45 -21.69 7.30 -6.13
N ILE A 46 -22.12 6.38 -6.99
CA ILE A 46 -23.02 6.70 -8.12
C ILE A 46 -24.47 6.74 -7.66
N LYS A 47 -24.84 5.83 -6.75
CA LYS A 47 -26.24 5.57 -6.39
C LYS A 47 -26.78 6.61 -5.39
N ASP A 48 -25.93 7.07 -4.47
CA ASP A 48 -26.36 7.86 -3.32
C ASP A 48 -25.97 9.35 -3.40
N CYS A 49 -25.05 9.66 -4.30
CA CYS A 49 -24.53 11.01 -4.42
C CYS A 49 -24.87 11.57 -5.81
N ALA A 50 -26.06 12.09 -5.97
CA ALA A 50 -26.43 12.82 -7.19
C ALA A 50 -25.42 13.94 -7.46
N GLY A 51 -24.66 13.83 -8.54
CA GLY A 51 -23.65 14.82 -8.92
C GLY A 51 -22.19 14.45 -8.72
N ILE A 52 -21.88 13.28 -8.13
CA ILE A 52 -20.49 12.81 -8.05
C ILE A 52 -20.10 12.13 -9.37
N PRO A 53 -19.12 12.70 -10.12
CA PRO A 53 -18.85 12.27 -11.49
C PRO A 53 -18.05 10.96 -11.56
N SER A 54 -17.31 10.61 -10.51
CA SER A 54 -16.42 9.43 -10.54
C SER A 54 -16.00 8.97 -9.16
N PHE A 55 -15.52 7.71 -9.07
CA PHE A 55 -14.87 7.18 -7.86
C PHE A 55 -13.67 8.03 -7.42
N LYS A 56 -12.88 8.51 -8.40
CA LYS A 56 -11.76 9.42 -8.12
C LYS A 56 -12.23 10.67 -7.38
N TYR A 57 -13.25 11.33 -7.90
CA TYR A 57 -13.80 12.53 -7.27
C TYR A 57 -14.26 12.25 -5.83
N TYR A 58 -15.00 11.15 -5.62
CA TYR A 58 -15.48 10.75 -4.31
C TYR A 58 -14.33 10.55 -3.31
N VAL A 59 -13.31 9.78 -3.70
CA VAL A 59 -12.16 9.47 -2.85
C VAL A 59 -11.37 10.72 -2.47
N GLU A 60 -11.13 11.62 -3.43
CA GLU A 60 -10.33 12.83 -3.21
C GLU A 60 -11.10 13.91 -2.41
N HIS A 61 -12.40 14.06 -2.62
CA HIS A 61 -13.19 15.13 -2.01
C HIS A 61 -13.94 14.72 -0.74
N GLU A 62 -14.43 13.49 -0.66
CA GLU A 62 -15.20 13.01 0.50
C GLU A 62 -14.32 12.25 1.51
N LEU A 63 -13.38 11.44 1.03
CA LEU A 63 -12.50 10.66 1.89
C LEU A 63 -11.16 11.34 2.16
N HIS A 64 -10.82 12.39 1.41
CA HIS A 64 -9.58 13.17 1.51
C HIS A 64 -8.31 12.33 1.38
N ILE A 65 -8.34 11.29 0.54
CA ILE A 65 -7.18 10.44 0.22
C ILE A 65 -6.96 10.39 -1.29
N SER A 66 -5.75 10.04 -1.71
CA SER A 66 -5.47 9.82 -3.13
C SER A 66 -6.11 8.52 -3.64
N VAL A 67 -6.41 8.46 -4.94
CA VAL A 67 -6.90 7.23 -5.58
C VAL A 67 -5.91 6.07 -5.42
N ALA A 68 -4.61 6.36 -5.49
CA ALA A 68 -3.57 5.34 -5.27
C ALA A 68 -3.63 4.76 -3.85
N GLN A 69 -3.86 5.61 -2.85
CA GLN A 69 -4.04 5.18 -1.46
C GLN A 69 -5.31 4.35 -1.29
N ALA A 70 -6.42 4.75 -1.91
CA ALA A 70 -7.65 3.97 -1.88
C ALA A 70 -7.47 2.58 -2.51
N HIS A 71 -6.81 2.49 -3.66
CA HIS A 71 -6.51 1.20 -4.28
C HIS A 71 -5.64 0.31 -3.38
N ARG A 72 -4.63 0.89 -2.74
CA ARG A 72 -3.75 0.17 -1.80
C ARG A 72 -4.50 -0.37 -0.59
N LEU A 73 -5.38 0.43 0.01
CA LEU A 73 -6.22 0.00 1.13
C LEU A 73 -7.16 -1.16 0.74
N ASP A 74 -7.80 -1.07 -0.43
CA ASP A 74 -8.64 -2.13 -0.97
C ASP A 74 -7.85 -3.43 -1.20
N GLU A 75 -6.63 -3.32 -1.70
CA GLU A 75 -5.74 -4.46 -1.94
C GLU A 75 -5.27 -5.10 -0.63
N ILE A 76 -4.83 -4.28 0.35
CA ILE A 76 -4.49 -4.77 1.70
C ILE A 76 -5.69 -5.54 2.29
N TYR A 77 -6.88 -4.97 2.26
CA TYR A 77 -8.08 -5.64 2.77
C TYR A 77 -8.33 -6.97 2.08
N ARG A 78 -8.27 -7.04 0.75
CA ARG A 78 -8.51 -8.29 0.01
C ARG A 78 -7.51 -9.39 0.34
N GLU A 79 -6.23 -9.03 0.53
CA GLU A 79 -5.18 -10.00 0.82
C GLU A 79 -5.13 -10.46 2.28
N THR A 80 -5.66 -9.65 3.21
CA THR A 80 -5.49 -9.92 4.65
C THR A 80 -6.77 -10.19 5.43
N LYS A 81 -7.96 -9.94 4.85
CA LYS A 81 -9.26 -10.07 5.55
C LYS A 81 -9.49 -11.45 6.18
N ASP A 82 -9.06 -12.51 5.49
CA ASP A 82 -9.31 -13.90 5.90
C ASP A 82 -8.31 -14.39 6.96
N ILE A 83 -7.16 -13.71 7.11
CA ILE A 83 -6.10 -14.07 8.05
C ILE A 83 -6.00 -13.09 9.24
N TYR A 84 -6.74 -11.99 9.20
CA TYR A 84 -6.61 -10.91 10.17
C TYR A 84 -6.83 -11.37 11.63
N GLU A 85 -7.89 -12.14 11.90
CA GLU A 85 -8.18 -12.63 13.24
C GLU A 85 -7.02 -13.48 13.80
N ARG A 86 -6.38 -14.27 12.95
CA ARG A 86 -5.22 -15.09 13.34
C ARG A 86 -4.01 -14.24 13.66
N LEU A 87 -3.76 -13.17 12.88
CA LEU A 87 -2.68 -12.22 13.13
C LEU A 87 -2.91 -11.44 14.43
N ASP A 88 -4.14 -11.01 14.69
CA ASP A 88 -4.53 -10.28 15.89
C ASP A 88 -4.34 -11.13 17.16
N ILE A 89 -4.80 -12.39 17.14
CA ILE A 89 -4.61 -13.35 18.23
C ILE A 89 -3.13 -13.59 18.54
N GLN A 90 -2.27 -13.54 17.52
CA GLN A 90 -0.83 -13.73 17.66
C GLN A 90 -0.09 -12.44 18.05
N GLY A 91 -0.80 -11.33 18.22
CA GLY A 91 -0.21 -10.05 18.61
C GLY A 91 0.70 -9.45 17.54
N VAL A 92 0.43 -9.73 16.27
CA VAL A 92 1.24 -9.24 15.15
C VAL A 92 0.97 -7.76 14.91
N GLU A 93 1.94 -6.91 15.18
CA GLU A 93 1.87 -5.48 14.91
C GLU A 93 2.51 -5.18 13.55
N LEU A 94 1.70 -4.74 12.61
CA LEU A 94 2.12 -4.35 11.27
C LEU A 94 1.73 -2.90 10.99
N ASN A 95 2.65 -2.14 10.43
CA ASN A 95 2.33 -0.83 9.89
C ASN A 95 1.97 -0.91 8.40
N ILE A 96 1.25 0.11 7.91
CA ILE A 96 0.80 0.17 6.52
C ILE A 96 1.96 0.09 5.51
N SER A 97 3.13 0.63 5.87
CA SER A 97 4.30 0.64 4.99
C SER A 97 4.87 -0.76 4.81
N THR A 98 4.97 -1.54 5.90
CA THR A 98 5.39 -2.94 5.87
C THR A 98 4.44 -3.78 5.03
N ILE A 99 3.13 -3.71 5.30
CA ILE A 99 2.14 -4.46 4.51
C ILE A 99 2.22 -4.07 3.03
N THR A 100 2.34 -2.77 2.74
CA THR A 100 2.42 -2.28 1.36
C THR A 100 3.64 -2.85 0.61
N LEU A 101 4.78 -2.97 1.27
CA LEU A 101 5.98 -3.56 0.67
C LEU A 101 5.80 -5.08 0.42
N LEU A 102 5.07 -5.76 1.29
CA LEU A 102 4.85 -7.21 1.20
C LEU A 102 3.69 -7.59 0.26
N LEU A 103 2.79 -6.67 -0.09
CA LEU A 103 1.62 -6.96 -0.94
C LEU A 103 1.94 -7.79 -2.21
N PRO A 104 2.98 -7.45 -3.01
CA PRO A 104 3.30 -8.24 -4.20
C PRO A 104 3.66 -9.70 -3.90
N TYR A 105 4.09 -9.98 -2.67
CA TYR A 105 4.53 -11.30 -2.21
C TYR A 105 3.44 -12.09 -1.49
N LEU A 106 2.31 -11.45 -1.17
CA LEU A 106 1.13 -12.11 -0.60
C LEU A 106 0.26 -12.77 -1.68
N HIS A 107 0.31 -12.25 -2.91
CA HIS A 107 -0.51 -12.76 -4.01
C HIS A 107 -0.21 -14.23 -4.30
N GLY A 108 -1.27 -15.03 -4.38
CA GLY A 108 -1.18 -16.45 -4.72
C GLY A 108 -0.67 -17.36 -3.61
N LYS A 109 -0.33 -16.82 -2.43
CA LYS A 109 0.06 -17.59 -1.26
C LYS A 109 -1.17 -18.14 -0.51
N THR A 110 -0.99 -19.27 0.14
CA THR A 110 -1.96 -19.82 1.10
C THR A 110 -2.07 -18.91 2.33
N GLU A 111 -3.13 -19.06 3.12
CA GLU A 111 -3.32 -18.28 4.35
C GLU A 111 -2.15 -18.45 5.32
N ASP A 112 -1.66 -19.68 5.49
CA ASP A 112 -0.54 -19.98 6.41
C ASP A 112 0.76 -19.32 5.93
N GLU A 113 1.07 -19.40 4.64
CA GLU A 113 2.24 -18.70 4.06
C GLU A 113 2.14 -17.17 4.17
N LYS A 114 0.93 -16.60 4.06
CA LYS A 114 0.71 -15.16 4.26
C LYS A 114 0.96 -14.76 5.71
N ILE A 115 0.46 -15.57 6.65
CA ILE A 115 0.66 -15.33 8.09
C ILE A 115 2.15 -15.40 8.43
N GLU A 116 2.85 -16.45 8.00
CA GLU A 116 4.29 -16.62 8.23
C GLU A 116 5.06 -15.41 7.68
N LEU A 117 4.83 -15.02 6.43
CA LEU A 117 5.49 -13.86 5.82
C LEU A 117 5.23 -12.56 6.58
N LEU A 118 4.01 -12.33 7.05
CA LEU A 118 3.66 -11.12 7.80
C LEU A 118 4.24 -11.15 9.22
N MET A 119 4.30 -12.32 9.87
CA MET A 119 4.91 -12.48 11.19
C MET A 119 6.42 -12.24 11.15
N ASP A 120 7.12 -12.81 10.19
CA ASP A 120 8.57 -12.65 10.03
C ASP A 120 8.99 -11.20 9.78
N ASN A 121 8.07 -10.40 9.25
CA ASN A 121 8.29 -8.99 8.95
C ASN A 121 7.54 -8.04 9.91
N SER A 122 6.97 -8.57 11.00
CA SER A 122 6.36 -7.77 12.06
C SER A 122 7.43 -7.23 13.00
N ASN A 123 7.19 -6.05 13.59
CA ASN A 123 8.04 -5.48 14.65
C ASN A 123 9.52 -5.27 14.29
N ILE A 124 9.86 -5.31 13.00
CA ILE A 124 11.21 -5.02 12.52
C ILE A 124 11.26 -3.68 11.77
N PRO A 125 12.42 -3.01 11.75
CA PRO A 125 12.60 -1.79 10.98
C PRO A 125 12.28 -1.96 9.50
N LEU A 126 11.69 -0.94 8.87
CA LEU A 126 11.31 -1.00 7.47
C LEU A 126 12.48 -1.30 6.52
N GLN A 127 13.72 -0.95 6.93
CA GLN A 127 14.92 -1.28 6.16
C GLN A 127 15.19 -2.78 6.17
N ASP A 128 14.96 -3.46 7.28
CA ASP A 128 15.16 -4.89 7.40
C ASP A 128 14.09 -5.66 6.60
N VAL A 129 12.84 -5.16 6.58
CA VAL A 129 11.80 -5.68 5.65
C VAL A 129 12.25 -5.60 4.20
N LYS A 130 12.88 -4.50 3.79
CA LYS A 130 13.42 -4.36 2.42
C LYS A 130 14.55 -5.34 2.14
N ASN A 131 15.43 -5.58 3.12
CA ASN A 131 16.52 -6.54 3.00
C ASN A 131 15.96 -7.96 2.85
N ASN A 132 15.00 -8.37 3.68
CA ASN A 132 14.31 -9.65 3.56
C ASN A 132 13.69 -9.84 2.17
N ILE A 133 13.07 -8.79 1.63
CA ILE A 133 12.50 -8.81 0.28
C ILE A 133 13.60 -9.02 -0.79
N LEU A 134 14.76 -8.38 -0.66
CA LEU A 134 15.88 -8.57 -1.58
C LEU A 134 16.41 -10.01 -1.52
N GLU A 135 16.51 -10.59 -0.33
CA GLU A 135 16.89 -12.00 -0.14
C GLU A 135 15.88 -12.95 -0.81
N MET A 136 14.57 -12.71 -0.61
CA MET A 136 13.50 -13.49 -1.27
C MET A 136 13.56 -13.41 -2.80
N GLN A 137 14.07 -12.31 -3.35
CA GLN A 137 14.27 -12.12 -4.79
C GLN A 137 15.56 -12.78 -5.32
N GLY A 138 16.37 -13.39 -4.45
CA GLY A 138 17.71 -13.88 -4.80
C GLY A 138 18.70 -12.76 -5.13
N LYS A 139 18.42 -11.53 -4.67
CA LYS A 139 19.27 -10.35 -4.87
C LYS A 139 20.02 -9.94 -3.59
N GLY A 140 19.86 -10.69 -2.51
CA GLY A 140 20.47 -10.40 -1.21
C GLY A 140 21.99 -10.34 -1.27
N ASP A 141 22.59 -11.18 -2.08
CA ASP A 141 24.05 -11.20 -2.24
C ASP A 141 24.63 -10.05 -3.07
N MET A 142 23.77 -9.30 -3.80
CA MET A 142 24.24 -8.12 -4.55
C MET A 142 24.45 -6.90 -3.65
N ALA A 143 23.87 -6.86 -2.45
CA ALA A 143 24.00 -5.71 -1.54
C ALA A 143 25.30 -5.73 -0.70
N THR A 144 26.00 -6.87 -0.67
CA THR A 144 27.28 -7.05 0.05
C THR A 144 28.49 -7.08 -0.87
N ASP A 145 28.32 -7.13 -2.17
CA ASP A 145 29.40 -6.77 -3.07
C ASP A 145 29.67 -5.27 -2.90
N ILE A 146 30.40 -4.94 -1.85
CA ILE A 146 31.15 -3.71 -1.76
C ILE A 146 32.10 -3.80 -2.93
N CYS A 147 31.66 -3.26 -4.07
CA CYS A 147 32.51 -3.13 -5.22
C CYS A 147 33.67 -2.23 -4.78
N GLU A 148 34.79 -2.83 -4.41
CA GLU A 148 36.05 -2.13 -4.15
C GLU A 148 36.55 -1.57 -5.46
N HIS A 149 35.87 -0.53 -5.95
CA HIS A 149 36.39 0.25 -7.06
C HIS A 149 37.50 1.12 -6.51
N GLU A 150 38.71 0.81 -6.83
CA GLU A 150 39.89 1.67 -6.58
C GLU A 150 39.76 3.02 -7.33
N GLU A 151 38.94 3.08 -8.37
CA GLU A 151 38.65 4.30 -9.14
C GLU A 151 37.13 4.57 -9.15
N LYS A 152 36.70 5.65 -8.49
CA LYS A 152 35.32 6.16 -8.54
C LYS A 152 35.21 7.19 -9.66
N GLU A 153 34.57 6.86 -10.74
CA GLU A 153 34.21 7.83 -11.78
C GLU A 153 32.88 8.51 -11.41
N LEU A 154 32.91 9.83 -11.24
CA LEU A 154 31.71 10.63 -10.98
C LEU A 154 31.03 10.99 -12.29
N PHE A 155 29.74 10.70 -12.39
CA PHE A 155 28.91 11.07 -13.52
C PHE A 155 27.82 12.06 -13.08
N TRP A 156 27.60 13.09 -13.86
CA TRP A 156 26.49 14.02 -13.71
C TRP A 156 25.35 13.63 -14.65
N ARG A 157 24.12 13.64 -14.14
CA ARG A 157 22.94 13.45 -14.98
C ARG A 157 22.35 14.81 -15.34
N CYS A 158 22.23 15.11 -16.63
CA CYS A 158 21.56 16.33 -17.08
C CYS A 158 20.07 16.32 -16.68
N PRO A 159 19.59 17.33 -15.92
CA PRO A 159 18.19 17.39 -15.52
C PRO A 159 17.23 17.67 -16.68
N LYS A 160 17.72 18.20 -17.82
CA LYS A 160 16.91 18.51 -19.00
C LYS A 160 16.74 17.31 -19.95
N CYS A 161 17.78 16.52 -20.18
CA CYS A 161 17.74 15.44 -21.18
C CYS A 161 18.03 14.05 -20.60
N GLY A 162 18.36 13.92 -19.32
CA GLY A 162 18.64 12.67 -18.64
C GLY A 162 19.96 11.98 -19.02
N LYS A 163 20.78 12.54 -19.90
CA LYS A 163 22.09 11.99 -20.29
C LYS A 163 23.10 12.10 -19.16
N PHE A 164 23.99 11.10 -19.08
CA PHE A 164 25.09 11.08 -18.13
C PHE A 164 26.35 11.69 -18.74
N PHE A 165 27.07 12.50 -17.98
CA PHE A 165 28.34 13.11 -18.33
C PHE A 165 29.38 12.76 -17.28
N LYS A 166 30.60 12.40 -17.71
CA LYS A 166 31.71 12.13 -16.79
C LYS A 166 32.17 13.43 -16.13
N ALA A 167 32.23 13.44 -14.81
CA ALA A 167 32.71 14.59 -14.07
C ALA A 167 34.22 14.72 -14.24
N GLY A 168 34.69 15.85 -14.73
CA GLY A 168 36.15 16.13 -14.86
C GLY A 168 36.63 16.54 -16.23
N VAL A 169 35.78 16.59 -17.27
CA VAL A 169 36.15 17.20 -18.55
C VAL A 169 35.61 18.64 -18.58
N TYR A 170 36.30 19.56 -17.95
CA TYR A 170 36.18 20.97 -18.32
C TYR A 170 36.89 21.12 -19.68
N MET A 171 36.11 21.37 -20.71
CA MET A 171 36.67 21.92 -21.94
C MET A 171 36.91 23.40 -21.66
N ASP A 172 38.18 23.76 -21.44
CA ASP A 172 38.61 25.13 -21.58
C ASP A 172 38.41 25.53 -23.04
N SER A 173 37.60 26.54 -23.26
CA SER A 173 37.43 27.22 -24.53
C SER A 173 37.88 28.65 -24.40
#